data_750de2d32e9b87e3060dbfbceb889ef7
#
_entry.id   750de2d32e9b87e3060dbfbceb889ef7
#
_cell.length_a   1.000
_cell.length_b   1.000
_cell.length_c   1.000
_cell.angle_alpha   90.00
_cell.angle_beta   90.00
_cell.angle_gamma   90.00
#
_symmetry.space_group_name_H-M   'P 1'
#
loop_
_entity.id
_entity.type
_entity.pdbx_description
1 polymer ?
#
loop_
_entity_poly.entity_id
_entity_poly.type
_entity_poly.pdbx_seq_one_letter_code
_entity_poly.pdbx_strand_id
1 'polypeptide(L)'
;MCTFKDKLEIRIIGDMMNQEEYMEQLKMAGEFHGEICGGIAIGTKLAMYGMELMGMELNQRHKNLIVFLEIDRCMADAVQAVTKCSMGKRSLKQMYYGKFAVTFYNMDTEEAIRVSDADANKQEKIRETRDEM
;
A
#
# COMPACT_ATOMS: atom_id res chain seq x y z
N MET A 1 -1.33 7.39 -17.20
CA MET A 1 -0.98 6.10 -17.65
C MET A 1 -1.92 5.02 -17.17
N CYS A 2 -1.74 4.33 -16.09
CA CYS A 2 -2.60 3.22 -15.66
C CYS A 2 -3.53 3.57 -14.51
N THR A 3 -3.60 4.83 -14.10
CA THR A 3 -4.30 5.21 -12.87
C THR A 3 -5.79 4.86 -12.86
N PHE A 4 -6.50 5.06 -13.96
CA PHE A 4 -7.92 4.74 -14.03
C PHE A 4 -8.15 3.23 -14.06
N LYS A 5 -7.35 2.53 -14.84
CA LYS A 5 -7.42 1.06 -14.94
C LYS A 5 -7.07 0.42 -13.60
N ASP A 6 -6.06 0.95 -12.92
CA ASP A 6 -5.64 0.45 -11.61
C ASP A 6 -6.75 0.60 -10.57
N LYS A 7 -7.47 1.72 -10.59
CA LYS A 7 -8.59 1.93 -9.66
C LYS A 7 -9.73 0.94 -9.90
N LEU A 8 -10.03 0.60 -11.14
CA LEU A 8 -11.03 -0.40 -11.47
C LEU A 8 -10.57 -1.80 -11.05
N GLU A 9 -9.31 -2.12 -11.27
CA GLU A 9 -8.74 -3.40 -10.89
C GLU A 9 -8.70 -3.58 -9.38
N ILE A 10 -8.45 -2.51 -8.61
CA ILE A 10 -8.49 -2.56 -7.15
C ILE A 10 -9.85 -3.05 -6.65
N ARG A 11 -10.95 -2.58 -7.25
CA ARG A 11 -12.30 -3.02 -6.86
C ARG A 11 -12.50 -4.51 -7.15
N ILE A 12 -12.08 -4.96 -8.33
CA ILE A 12 -12.24 -6.36 -8.74
C ILE A 12 -11.39 -7.28 -7.87
N ILE A 13 -10.13 -6.94 -7.67
CA ILE A 13 -9.21 -7.75 -6.88
C ILE A 13 -9.56 -7.71 -5.40
N GLY A 14 -10.07 -6.57 -4.91
CA GLY A 14 -10.58 -6.49 -3.55
C GLY A 14 -11.68 -7.49 -3.26
N ASP A 15 -12.54 -7.78 -4.26
CA ASP A 15 -13.59 -8.78 -4.16
C ASP A 15 -13.05 -10.20 -4.30
N MET A 16 -11.94 -10.39 -5.01
CA MET A 16 -11.34 -11.69 -5.31
C MET A 16 -10.20 -12.07 -4.35
N MET A 17 -9.75 -11.13 -3.54
CA MET A 17 -8.64 -11.35 -2.62
C MET A 17 -8.98 -12.42 -1.60
N ASN A 18 -8.07 -13.39 -1.39
CA ASN A 18 -8.21 -14.41 -0.38
C ASN A 18 -8.22 -13.77 1.00
N GLN A 19 -9.34 -13.90 1.72
CA GLN A 19 -9.48 -13.31 3.05
C GLN A 19 -8.47 -13.83 4.06
N GLU A 20 -8.13 -15.11 4.00
CA GLU A 20 -7.13 -15.67 4.91
C GLU A 20 -5.77 -15.03 4.70
N GLU A 21 -5.36 -14.89 3.46
CA GLU A 21 -4.09 -14.25 3.11
C GLU A 21 -4.08 -12.78 3.53
N TYR A 22 -5.17 -12.07 3.29
CA TYR A 22 -5.31 -10.69 3.73
C TYR A 22 -5.23 -10.59 5.26
N MET A 23 -5.92 -11.46 5.98
CA MET A 23 -5.90 -11.44 7.45
C MET A 23 -4.52 -11.72 8.01
N GLU A 24 -3.75 -12.61 7.38
CA GLU A 24 -2.37 -12.86 7.78
C GLU A 24 -1.49 -11.63 7.59
N GLN A 25 -1.59 -10.97 6.43
CA GLN A 25 -0.82 -9.77 6.15
C GLN A 25 -1.25 -8.62 7.05
N LEU A 26 -2.55 -8.49 7.31
CA LEU A 26 -3.08 -7.48 8.21
C LEU A 26 -2.55 -7.67 9.63
N LYS A 27 -2.49 -8.90 10.11
CA LYS A 27 -1.94 -9.21 11.42
C LYS A 27 -0.47 -8.82 11.50
N MET A 28 0.31 -9.16 10.48
CA MET A 28 1.73 -8.79 10.42
C MET A 28 1.92 -7.27 10.41
N ALA A 29 1.11 -6.56 9.63
CA ALA A 29 1.17 -5.11 9.56
C ALA A 29 0.78 -4.48 10.89
N GLY A 30 -0.25 -5.02 11.54
CA GLY A 30 -0.70 -4.56 12.85
C GLY A 30 0.35 -4.77 13.93
N GLU A 31 1.03 -5.90 13.92
CA GLU A 31 2.12 -6.19 14.84
C GLU A 31 3.31 -5.25 14.62
N PHE A 32 3.64 -4.97 13.36
CA PHE A 32 4.71 -4.04 13.02
C PHE A 32 4.39 -2.61 13.48
N HIS A 33 3.15 -2.18 13.28
CA HIS A 33 2.71 -0.82 13.64
C HIS A 33 2.40 -0.69 15.13
N GLY A 34 1.98 -1.78 15.78
CA GLY A 34 1.58 -1.80 17.19
C GLY A 34 0.07 -1.92 17.40
N GLU A 35 -0.72 -1.67 16.37
CA GLU A 35 -2.18 -1.78 16.42
C GLU A 35 -2.75 -1.91 15.02
N ILE A 36 -4.01 -2.35 14.92
CA ILE A 36 -4.72 -2.39 13.66
C ILE A 36 -5.69 -1.22 13.61
N CYS A 37 -5.49 -0.31 12.66
CA CYS A 37 -6.34 0.86 12.44
C CYS A 37 -6.78 0.89 10.98
N GLY A 38 -7.63 1.89 10.64
CA GLY A 38 -8.11 2.03 9.25
C GLY A 38 -6.99 2.19 8.24
N GLY A 39 -5.95 2.97 8.59
CA GLY A 39 -4.80 3.17 7.71
C GLY A 39 -4.00 1.89 7.47
N ILE A 40 -3.87 1.05 8.49
CA ILE A 40 -3.20 -0.25 8.36
C ILE A 40 -4.02 -1.18 7.45
N ALA A 41 -5.35 -1.20 7.61
CA ALA A 41 -6.22 -2.03 6.78
C ALA A 41 -6.15 -1.62 5.31
N ILE A 42 -6.23 -0.33 5.02
CA ILE A 42 -6.15 0.20 3.66
C ILE A 42 -4.76 -0.05 3.08
N GLY A 43 -3.72 0.24 3.85
CA GLY A 43 -2.34 0.07 3.40
C GLY A 43 -2.00 -1.38 3.08
N THR A 44 -2.51 -2.32 3.87
CA THR A 44 -2.31 -3.75 3.64
C THR A 44 -2.94 -4.15 2.30
N LYS A 45 -4.17 -3.71 2.03
CA LYS A 45 -4.84 -4.00 0.76
C LYS A 45 -4.08 -3.41 -0.42
N LEU A 46 -3.67 -2.15 -0.33
CA LEU A 46 -2.92 -1.49 -1.40
C LEU A 46 -1.60 -2.20 -1.66
N ALA A 47 -0.89 -2.58 -0.61
CA ALA A 47 0.39 -3.26 -0.76
C ALA A 47 0.23 -4.64 -1.39
N MET A 48 -0.75 -5.42 -0.94
CA MET A 48 -1.02 -6.74 -1.50
C MET A 48 -1.42 -6.65 -2.97
N TYR A 49 -2.27 -5.68 -3.29
CA TYR A 49 -2.69 -5.43 -4.67
C TYR A 49 -1.50 -5.07 -5.56
N GLY A 50 -0.64 -4.16 -5.09
CA GLY A 50 0.55 -3.77 -5.82
C GLY A 50 1.50 -4.94 -6.06
N MET A 51 1.71 -5.77 -5.05
CA MET A 51 2.55 -6.96 -5.19
C MET A 51 1.98 -7.93 -6.22
N GLU A 52 0.66 -8.12 -6.23
CA GLU A 52 0.00 -8.97 -7.20
C GLU A 52 0.14 -8.43 -8.62
N LEU A 53 -0.05 -7.13 -8.82
CA LEU A 53 0.13 -6.49 -10.13
C LEU A 53 1.56 -6.60 -10.64
N MET A 54 2.54 -6.58 -9.73
CA MET A 54 3.94 -6.73 -10.09
C MET A 54 4.34 -8.19 -10.31
N GLY A 55 3.43 -9.13 -10.01
CA GLY A 55 3.73 -10.55 -10.12
C GLY A 55 4.71 -11.04 -9.06
N MET A 56 4.76 -10.37 -7.91
CA MET A 56 5.68 -10.69 -6.83
C MET A 56 4.96 -11.40 -5.70
N GLU A 57 5.57 -12.47 -5.18
CA GLU A 57 4.98 -13.24 -4.09
C GLU A 57 5.14 -12.54 -2.75
N LEU A 58 4.15 -12.75 -1.87
CA LEU A 58 4.17 -12.24 -0.51
C LEU A 58 5.14 -13.05 0.37
N ASN A 59 5.44 -12.51 1.55
CA ASN A 59 6.24 -13.15 2.59
C ASN A 59 7.71 -13.38 2.22
N GLN A 60 8.19 -12.67 1.20
CA GLN A 60 9.60 -12.70 0.83
C GLN A 60 10.05 -11.34 0.32
N ARG A 61 11.33 -11.07 0.46
CA ARG A 61 11.92 -9.82 -0.02
C ARG A 61 12.29 -9.94 -1.49
N HIS A 62 11.94 -8.92 -2.26
CA HIS A 62 12.31 -8.80 -3.67
C HIS A 62 13.36 -7.69 -3.81
N LYS A 63 14.58 -8.05 -4.13
CA LYS A 63 15.69 -7.08 -4.21
C LYS A 63 15.54 -6.10 -5.36
N ASN A 64 14.71 -6.44 -6.35
CA ASN A 64 14.45 -5.60 -7.53
C ASN A 64 13.25 -4.66 -7.33
N LEU A 65 12.62 -4.68 -6.16
CA LEU A 65 11.45 -3.85 -5.88
C LEU A 65 11.86 -2.60 -5.11
N ILE A 66 11.42 -1.45 -5.63
CA ILE A 66 11.48 -0.17 -4.91
C ILE A 66 10.07 0.36 -4.78
N VAL A 67 9.72 0.84 -3.60
CA VAL A 67 8.40 1.35 -3.29
C VAL A 67 8.50 2.85 -2.96
N PHE A 68 7.61 3.64 -3.58
CA PHE A 68 7.51 5.08 -3.33
C PHE A 68 6.20 5.36 -2.60
N LEU A 69 6.31 5.83 -1.37
CA LEU A 69 5.15 6.20 -0.56
C LEU A 69 4.84 7.68 -0.72
N GLU A 70 3.55 8.02 -0.80
CA GLU A 70 3.12 9.41 -0.91
C GLU A 70 2.56 9.95 0.41
N ILE A 71 2.64 9.17 1.49
CA ILE A 71 2.20 9.57 2.82
C ILE A 71 3.05 8.84 3.88
N ASP A 72 3.24 9.47 5.02
CA ASP A 72 4.05 8.95 6.13
C ASP A 72 3.20 8.58 7.36
N ARG A 73 2.01 8.02 7.14
CA ARG A 73 1.10 7.62 8.22
C ARG A 73 1.05 6.11 8.37
N CYS A 74 0.04 5.59 9.07
CA CYS A 74 -0.12 4.16 9.34
C CYS A 74 0.03 3.30 8.08
N MET A 75 -0.44 3.77 6.93
CA MET A 75 -0.31 3.07 5.67
C MET A 75 1.15 2.75 5.34
N ALA A 76 2.08 3.62 5.71
CA ALA A 76 3.50 3.41 5.46
C ALA A 76 4.02 2.16 6.15
N ASP A 77 3.60 1.93 7.39
CA ASP A 77 3.99 0.73 8.13
C ASP A 77 3.40 -0.54 7.51
N ALA A 78 2.16 -0.48 7.06
CA ALA A 78 1.52 -1.60 6.37
C ALA A 78 2.28 -1.96 5.08
N VAL A 79 2.64 -0.96 4.30
CA VAL A 79 3.39 -1.18 3.05
C VAL A 79 4.75 -1.81 3.35
N GLN A 80 5.46 -1.33 4.37
CA GLN A 80 6.74 -1.91 4.76
C GLN A 80 6.61 -3.36 5.19
N ALA A 81 5.58 -3.67 5.98
CA ALA A 81 5.36 -5.03 6.48
C ALA A 81 5.05 -6.01 5.34
N VAL A 82 4.21 -5.60 4.39
CA VAL A 82 3.77 -6.47 3.29
C VAL A 82 4.85 -6.62 2.21
N THR A 83 5.47 -5.51 1.79
CA THR A 83 6.46 -5.53 0.70
C THR A 83 7.85 -5.92 1.15
N LYS A 84 8.12 -5.86 2.46
CA LYS A 84 9.46 -6.06 3.03
C LYS A 84 10.46 -4.99 2.60
N CYS A 85 9.97 -3.89 2.02
CA CYS A 85 10.80 -2.74 1.69
C CYS A 85 10.98 -1.84 2.91
N SER A 86 12.12 -1.18 3.01
CA SER A 86 12.38 -0.26 4.11
C SER A 86 13.37 0.82 3.68
N MET A 87 13.41 1.90 4.45
CA MET A 87 14.36 3.00 4.19
C MET A 87 15.80 2.54 4.36
N GLY A 88 16.08 1.71 5.37
CA GLY A 88 17.42 1.20 5.63
C GLY A 88 17.95 0.30 4.53
N LYS A 89 17.07 -0.38 3.81
CA LYS A 89 17.43 -1.21 2.65
C LYS A 89 17.46 -0.43 1.35
N ARG A 90 17.18 0.88 1.41
CA ARG A 90 17.08 1.77 0.24
C ARG A 90 16.01 1.34 -0.76
N SER A 91 15.06 0.54 -0.31
CA SER A 91 13.96 0.03 -1.15
C SER A 91 12.64 0.77 -0.90
N LEU A 92 12.63 1.71 0.04
CA LEU A 92 11.46 2.53 0.34
C LEU A 92 11.86 4.01 0.22
N LYS A 93 11.13 4.75 -0.61
CA LYS A 93 11.32 6.18 -0.79
C LYS A 93 10.08 6.92 -0.34
N GLN A 94 10.28 8.04 0.34
CA GLN A 94 9.18 8.84 0.89
C GLN A 94 9.01 10.10 0.04
N MET A 95 7.77 10.34 -0.38
CA MET A 95 7.38 11.55 -1.10
C MET A 95 6.18 12.17 -0.38
N TYR A 96 6.35 13.34 0.19
CA TYR A 96 5.36 13.94 1.10
C TYR A 96 4.23 14.65 0.34
N TYR A 97 3.42 13.89 -0.37
CA TYR A 97 2.27 14.43 -1.10
C TYR A 97 0.96 14.34 -0.31
N GLY A 98 0.95 13.62 0.80
CA GLY A 98 -0.24 13.47 1.64
C GLY A 98 -1.36 12.65 1.01
N LYS A 99 -1.03 11.75 0.08
CA LYS A 99 -2.02 10.92 -0.63
C LYS A 99 -1.87 9.45 -0.25
N PHE A 100 -3.00 8.77 -0.14
CA PHE A 100 -3.03 7.31 0.10
C PHE A 100 -2.71 6.59 -1.20
N ALA A 101 -1.45 6.63 -1.59
CA ALA A 101 -0.98 6.06 -2.83
C ALA A 101 0.44 5.53 -2.67
N VAL A 102 0.73 4.46 -3.40
CA VAL A 102 2.03 3.79 -3.39
C VAL A 102 2.42 3.47 -4.82
N THR A 103 3.65 3.75 -5.19
CA THR A 103 4.19 3.36 -6.49
C THR A 103 5.17 2.21 -6.30
N PHE A 104 4.95 1.14 -7.05
CA PHE A 104 5.81 -0.04 -7.07
C PHE A 104 6.66 0.03 -8.34
N TYR A 105 7.96 -0.09 -8.19
CA TYR A 105 8.89 -0.05 -9.32
C TYR A 105 9.76 -1.31 -9.32
N ASN A 106 9.78 -1.99 -10.47
CA ASN A 106 10.62 -3.16 -10.68
C ASN A 106 11.87 -2.74 -11.45
N MET A 107 13.03 -2.81 -10.80
CA MET A 107 14.29 -2.37 -11.40
C MET A 107 14.74 -3.23 -12.59
N ASP A 108 14.33 -4.49 -12.62
CA ASP A 108 14.75 -5.40 -13.70
C ASP A 108 13.95 -5.17 -14.98
N THR A 109 12.63 -4.96 -14.86
CA THR A 109 11.74 -4.77 -16.01
C THR A 109 11.47 -3.31 -16.31
N GLU A 110 11.84 -2.41 -15.41
CA GLU A 110 11.56 -0.98 -15.47
C GLU A 110 10.06 -0.66 -15.50
N GLU A 111 9.22 -1.58 -15.01
CA GLU A 111 7.79 -1.34 -14.88
C GLU A 111 7.50 -0.58 -13.58
N ALA A 112 6.58 0.37 -13.67
CA ALA A 112 6.12 1.13 -12.51
C ALA A 112 4.59 1.11 -12.48
N ILE A 113 4.02 0.85 -11.29
CA ILE A 113 2.58 0.82 -11.09
C ILE A 113 2.27 1.67 -9.85
N ARG A 114 1.36 2.62 -10.01
CA ARG A 114 0.88 3.44 -8.90
C ARG A 114 -0.51 2.95 -8.50
N VAL A 115 -0.64 2.59 -7.23
CA VAL A 115 -1.90 2.10 -6.66
C VAL A 115 -2.39 3.12 -5.64
N SER A 116 -3.65 3.51 -5.74
CA SER A 116 -4.25 4.47 -4.81
C SER A 116 -5.64 4.02 -4.39
N ASP A 117 -6.05 4.43 -3.18
CA ASP A 117 -7.40 4.17 -2.70
C ASP A 117 -8.31 5.34 -3.09
N ALA A 118 -9.29 5.07 -3.93
CA ALA A 118 -10.23 6.08 -4.38
C ALA A 118 -11.10 6.65 -3.25
N ASP A 119 -11.33 5.85 -2.19
CA ASP A 119 -12.18 6.24 -1.06
C ASP A 119 -11.39 6.95 0.05
N ALA A 120 -10.06 6.92 0.00
CA ALA A 120 -9.22 7.54 1.03
C ALA A 120 -9.42 9.06 1.12
N ASN A 121 -9.63 9.71 -0.02
CA ASN A 121 -9.87 11.15 -0.04
C ASN A 121 -11.15 11.52 0.71
N LYS A 122 -12.14 10.66 0.70
CA LYS A 122 -13.38 10.86 1.44
C LYS A 122 -13.14 10.76 2.94
N GLN A 123 -12.35 9.80 3.37
CA GLN A 123 -12.00 9.64 4.78
C GLN A 123 -11.17 10.82 5.29
N GLU A 124 -10.26 11.30 4.49
CA GLU A 124 -9.43 12.45 4.83
C GLU A 124 -10.27 13.72 4.99
N LYS A 125 -11.21 13.94 4.09
CA LYS A 125 -12.15 15.07 4.20
C LYS A 125 -13.00 15.01 5.46
N ILE A 126 -13.45 13.82 5.82
CA ILE A 126 -14.21 13.63 7.06
C ILE A 126 -13.35 13.97 8.27
N ARG A 127 -12.08 13.55 8.24
CA ARG A 127 -11.15 13.84 9.33
C ARG A 127 -10.87 15.33 9.43
N GLU A 128 -10.61 16.00 8.32
CA GLU A 128 -10.39 17.45 8.29
C GLU A 128 -11.58 18.20 8.83
N THR A 129 -12.79 17.83 8.41
CA THR A 129 -14.03 18.45 8.91
C THR A 129 -14.18 18.25 10.41
N ARG A 130 -13.83 17.06 10.92
CA ARG A 130 -13.88 16.79 12.35
C ARG A 130 -12.87 17.64 13.11
N ASP A 131 -11.68 17.81 12.59
CA ASP A 131 -10.62 18.59 13.25
C ASP A 131 -10.92 20.09 13.24
N GLU A 132 -11.71 20.57 12.28
CA GLU A 132 -12.17 21.97 12.23
C GLU A 132 -13.31 22.26 13.21
N MET A 133 -13.99 21.24 13.67
CA MET A 133 -15.06 21.39 14.66
C MET A 133 -14.52 21.37 16.08
#